data_adbdce0f043c8a9976d9b522a1571789
#
_entry.id   adbdce0f043c8a9976d9b522a1571789
#
_cell.length_a   1.000
_cell.length_b   1.000
_cell.length_c   1.000
_cell.angle_alpha   90.00
_cell.angle_beta   90.00
_cell.angle_gamma   90.00
#
_symmetry.space_group_name_H-M   'P 1'
#
loop_
_entity.id
_entity.type
_entity.pdbx_description
1 polymer ?
#
loop_
_entity_poly.entity_id
_entity_poly.type
_entity_poly.pdbx_seq_one_letter_code
_entity_poly.pdbx_strand_id
1 'polypeptide(L)'
;MTTRTTRRWGRSVGVLAGTLALSLGASLAPVAPAYAADPPVTADKQDYYKYYKLKSIHDQGITGKGVTIAVLDGAVNPNIPELKGANIQDRTPCVKESAPENAAHGTTVAQILVSPEFGVAPDATLYTYTIPLYGDKSNCTLSGWTGEAENDTPLLIEQAINDGADIITISSNFDDNSIDLRWAMARALAEGVIVVAAMGNETTEDPDDSL
;
A
#
# COMPACT_ATOMS: atom_id res chain seq x y z
N MET A 1 -2.73 -33.95 74.60
CA MET A 1 -3.87 -34.86 74.87
C MET A 1 -4.46 -35.18 73.46
N THR A 2 -4.02 -36.36 72.99
CA THR A 2 -4.80 -37.61 72.84
C THR A 2 -6.07 -37.35 72.03
N THR A 3 -6.34 -38.00 70.88
CA THR A 3 -6.23 -39.41 70.58
C THR A 3 -6.41 -39.67 69.06
N ARG A 4 -5.63 -40.62 68.62
CA ARG A 4 -5.74 -41.42 67.39
C ARG A 4 -7.09 -42.19 67.34
N THR A 5 -7.68 -42.32 66.15
CA THR A 5 -8.40 -43.58 65.85
C THR A 5 -8.27 -43.91 64.38
N THR A 6 -7.61 -44.99 64.16
CA THR A 6 -7.52 -45.78 62.92
C THR A 6 -8.80 -46.61 62.75
N ARG A 7 -9.33 -46.74 61.53
CA ARG A 7 -10.04 -47.96 61.17
C ARG A 7 -9.88 -48.30 59.66
N ARG A 8 -9.43 -49.51 59.54
CA ARG A 8 -9.11 -50.25 58.30
C ARG A 8 -10.35 -50.94 57.75
N TRP A 9 -10.27 -51.30 56.49
CA TRP A 9 -10.82 -52.46 55.77
C TRP A 9 -12.06 -52.23 54.90
N GLY A 10 -11.90 -52.65 53.61
CA GLY A 10 -12.88 -53.06 52.68
C GLY A 10 -12.39 -53.10 51.25
N ARG A 11 -11.64 -54.19 50.91
CA ARG A 11 -11.34 -54.48 49.47
C ARG A 11 -12.57 -55.02 48.83
N SER A 12 -12.99 -54.43 47.72
CA SER A 12 -13.91 -55.06 46.76
C SER A 12 -13.40 -54.85 45.36
N VAL A 13 -12.98 -55.93 44.75
CA VAL A 13 -12.54 -56.01 43.36
C VAL A 13 -13.81 -56.09 42.52
N GLY A 14 -14.09 -55.07 41.75
CA GLY A 14 -15.14 -55.07 40.72
C GLY A 14 -14.49 -54.90 39.35
N VAL A 15 -14.39 -56.00 38.61
CA VAL A 15 -14.01 -55.98 37.20
C VAL A 15 -15.23 -55.54 36.41
N LEU A 16 -15.17 -54.36 35.85
CA LEU A 16 -16.16 -53.93 34.84
C LEU A 16 -15.41 -53.69 33.53
N ALA A 17 -15.64 -54.59 32.59
CA ALA A 17 -15.26 -54.48 31.23
C ALA A 17 -16.06 -53.33 30.58
N GLY A 18 -15.45 -52.17 30.39
CA GLY A 18 -16.02 -51.05 29.65
C GLY A 18 -15.48 -51.06 28.22
N THR A 19 -16.36 -51.39 27.30
CA THR A 19 -16.12 -51.26 25.85
C THR A 19 -15.86 -49.82 25.49
N LEU A 20 -14.66 -49.52 25.06
CA LEU A 20 -14.27 -48.22 24.52
C LEU A 20 -14.83 -48.13 23.10
N ALA A 21 -15.94 -47.44 22.92
CA ALA A 21 -16.43 -47.03 21.60
C ALA A 21 -15.64 -45.80 21.17
N LEU A 22 -14.66 -46.00 20.29
CA LEU A 22 -14.01 -44.88 19.56
C LEU A 22 -15.03 -44.33 18.56
N SER A 23 -15.73 -43.26 18.92
CA SER A 23 -16.49 -42.43 17.96
C SER A 23 -15.47 -41.54 17.19
N LEU A 24 -15.09 -41.98 15.99
CA LEU A 24 -14.45 -41.08 15.02
C LEU A 24 -15.49 -40.02 14.61
N GLY A 25 -15.55 -38.92 15.32
CA GLY A 25 -16.28 -37.74 14.90
C GLY A 25 -15.44 -37.05 13.79
N ALA A 26 -15.68 -37.39 12.54
CA ALA A 26 -15.21 -36.58 11.43
C ALA A 26 -15.94 -35.22 11.47
N SER A 27 -15.28 -34.21 12.06
CA SER A 27 -15.72 -32.84 11.96
C SER A 27 -15.58 -32.40 10.49
N LEU A 28 -16.69 -32.42 9.75
CA LEU A 28 -16.80 -31.73 8.48
C LEU A 28 -16.72 -30.23 8.77
N ALA A 29 -15.49 -29.68 8.82
CA ALA A 29 -15.32 -28.25 8.78
C ALA A 29 -15.90 -27.76 7.45
N PRO A 30 -16.74 -26.71 7.45
CA PRO A 30 -17.21 -26.13 6.20
C PRO A 30 -15.99 -25.66 5.41
N VAL A 31 -15.74 -26.27 4.25
CA VAL A 31 -14.75 -25.77 3.30
C VAL A 31 -15.32 -24.47 2.78
N ALA A 32 -14.77 -23.34 3.23
CA ALA A 32 -15.10 -22.06 2.65
C ALA A 32 -14.80 -22.14 1.14
N PRO A 33 -15.70 -21.64 0.27
CA PRO A 33 -15.41 -21.62 -1.15
C PRO A 33 -14.10 -20.87 -1.35
N ALA A 34 -13.11 -21.52 -1.93
CA ALA A 34 -11.91 -20.86 -2.40
C ALA A 34 -12.37 -19.93 -3.53
N TYR A 35 -12.45 -18.63 -3.25
CA TYR A 35 -12.56 -17.65 -4.31
C TYR A 35 -11.33 -17.87 -5.20
N ALA A 36 -11.57 -18.19 -6.47
CA ALA A 36 -10.48 -18.23 -7.43
C ALA A 36 -9.82 -16.84 -7.40
N ALA A 37 -8.53 -16.82 -7.12
CA ALA A 37 -7.79 -15.56 -7.23
C ALA A 37 -7.98 -15.03 -8.66
N ASP A 38 -8.23 -13.74 -8.79
CA ASP A 38 -8.29 -13.11 -10.11
C ASP A 38 -7.03 -13.47 -10.91
N PRO A 39 -7.16 -13.72 -12.21
CA PRO A 39 -6.00 -14.04 -13.03
C PRO A 39 -5.00 -12.89 -12.94
N PRO A 40 -3.69 -13.20 -12.86
CA PRO A 40 -2.68 -12.17 -12.72
C PRO A 40 -2.75 -11.19 -13.89
N VAL A 41 -2.53 -9.93 -13.58
CA VAL A 41 -2.41 -8.86 -14.58
C VAL A 41 -1.07 -9.04 -15.30
N THR A 42 -1.10 -9.05 -16.61
CA THR A 42 0.08 -9.31 -17.46
C THR A 42 0.34 -8.16 -18.42
N ALA A 43 1.58 -8.01 -18.88
CA ALA A 43 2.02 -6.94 -19.78
C ALA A 43 1.20 -6.88 -21.09
N ASP A 44 0.79 -8.04 -21.63
CA ASP A 44 -0.01 -8.12 -22.86
C ASP A 44 -1.44 -7.59 -22.68
N LYS A 45 -1.91 -7.45 -21.45
CA LYS A 45 -3.22 -6.86 -21.13
C LYS A 45 -3.14 -5.36 -20.83
N GLN A 46 -1.93 -4.79 -20.81
CA GLN A 46 -1.71 -3.37 -20.53
C GLN A 46 -1.58 -2.59 -21.85
N ASP A 47 -2.59 -1.80 -22.18
CA ASP A 47 -2.61 -1.04 -23.44
C ASP A 47 -1.52 0.02 -23.50
N TYR A 48 -1.22 0.71 -22.39
CA TYR A 48 -0.12 1.66 -22.33
C TYR A 48 1.24 0.99 -22.57
N TYR A 49 1.45 -0.22 -22.04
CA TYR A 49 2.70 -0.96 -22.20
C TYR A 49 3.00 -1.24 -23.68
N LYS A 50 1.96 -1.63 -24.43
CA LYS A 50 2.03 -1.84 -25.88
C LYS A 50 2.17 -0.53 -26.63
N TYR A 51 1.34 0.47 -26.29
CA TYR A 51 1.30 1.77 -26.95
C TYR A 51 2.66 2.49 -26.90
N TYR A 52 3.27 2.54 -25.71
CA TYR A 52 4.59 3.15 -25.53
C TYR A 52 5.75 2.22 -25.86
N LYS A 53 5.49 0.98 -26.31
CA LYS A 53 6.50 0.00 -26.66
C LYS A 53 7.52 -0.26 -25.54
N LEU A 54 7.05 -0.31 -24.29
CA LEU A 54 7.90 -0.40 -23.11
C LEU A 54 8.82 -1.61 -23.16
N LYS A 55 8.35 -2.75 -23.67
CA LYS A 55 9.22 -3.92 -23.86
C LYS A 55 10.49 -3.57 -24.64
N SER A 56 10.36 -2.82 -25.74
CA SER A 56 11.53 -2.46 -26.58
C SER A 56 12.47 -1.50 -25.87
N ILE A 57 11.96 -0.68 -24.96
CA ILE A 57 12.75 0.23 -24.11
C ILE A 57 13.50 -0.58 -23.06
N HIS A 58 12.82 -1.49 -22.39
CA HIS A 58 13.41 -2.37 -21.37
C HIS A 58 14.46 -3.32 -21.98
N ASP A 59 14.23 -3.87 -23.18
CA ASP A 59 15.19 -4.72 -23.91
C ASP A 59 16.52 -3.98 -24.19
N GLN A 60 16.52 -2.64 -24.18
CA GLN A 60 17.71 -1.80 -24.31
C GLN A 60 18.39 -1.49 -22.96
N GLY A 61 17.85 -2.04 -21.86
CA GLY A 61 18.36 -1.80 -20.50
C GLY A 61 17.87 -0.49 -19.87
N ILE A 62 16.89 0.18 -20.49
CA ILE A 62 16.29 1.40 -19.93
C ILE A 62 15.10 0.98 -19.06
N THR A 63 15.37 0.72 -17.77
CA THR A 63 14.44 0.12 -16.82
C THR A 63 14.21 0.97 -15.56
N GLY A 64 14.75 2.18 -15.54
CA GLY A 64 14.71 3.04 -14.34
C GLY A 64 15.72 2.66 -13.26
N LYS A 65 16.67 1.77 -13.56
CA LYS A 65 17.71 1.38 -12.60
C LYS A 65 18.53 2.59 -12.13
N GLY A 66 18.58 2.78 -10.81
CA GLY A 66 19.30 3.91 -10.19
C GLY A 66 18.46 5.18 -10.10
N VAL A 67 17.21 5.15 -10.55
CA VAL A 67 16.25 6.26 -10.41
C VAL A 67 15.39 6.02 -9.17
N THR A 68 15.17 7.07 -8.39
CA THR A 68 14.23 7.08 -7.25
C THR A 68 12.98 7.87 -7.63
N ILE A 69 11.84 7.21 -7.60
CA ILE A 69 10.53 7.82 -7.85
C ILE A 69 9.80 7.95 -6.51
N ALA A 70 9.35 9.14 -6.17
CA ALA A 70 8.44 9.38 -5.06
C ALA A 70 7.01 9.46 -5.58
N VAL A 71 6.11 8.63 -5.05
CA VAL A 71 4.68 8.71 -5.34
C VAL A 71 3.95 9.26 -4.12
N LEU A 72 3.21 10.35 -4.33
CA LEU A 72 2.34 10.97 -3.35
C LEU A 72 0.90 10.61 -3.74
N ASP A 73 0.29 9.68 -3.00
CA ASP A 73 -1.01 9.08 -3.34
C ASP A 73 -1.66 8.44 -2.10
N GLY A 74 -2.73 7.68 -2.27
CA GLY A 74 -3.23 6.77 -1.25
C GLY A 74 -2.19 5.71 -0.87
N ALA A 75 -2.42 5.00 0.23
CA ALA A 75 -1.49 3.97 0.70
C ALA A 75 -1.27 2.88 -0.35
N VAL A 76 -0.02 2.42 -0.48
CA VAL A 76 0.35 1.35 -1.41
C VAL A 76 0.42 0.02 -0.69
N ASN A 77 -0.23 -1.01 -1.24
CA ASN A 77 -0.06 -2.39 -0.78
C ASN A 77 1.03 -3.11 -1.61
N PRO A 78 2.26 -3.27 -1.09
CA PRO A 78 3.35 -3.89 -1.83
C PRO A 78 3.23 -5.42 -1.91
N ASN A 79 2.26 -6.02 -1.21
CA ASN A 79 2.14 -7.48 -1.08
C ASN A 79 1.26 -8.13 -2.17
N ILE A 80 0.79 -7.36 -3.12
CA ILE A 80 0.04 -7.91 -4.26
C ILE A 80 0.98 -8.63 -5.23
N PRO A 81 0.49 -9.62 -6.00
CA PRO A 81 1.31 -10.38 -6.94
C PRO A 81 2.09 -9.52 -7.94
N GLU A 82 1.47 -8.47 -8.45
CA GLU A 82 1.99 -7.57 -9.49
C GLU A 82 3.15 -6.68 -9.02
N LEU A 83 3.30 -6.51 -7.70
CA LEU A 83 4.39 -5.74 -7.11
C LEU A 83 5.44 -6.62 -6.43
N LYS A 84 5.29 -7.94 -6.52
CA LYS A 84 6.24 -8.86 -5.90
C LYS A 84 7.63 -8.75 -6.55
N GLY A 85 8.60 -8.31 -5.76
CA GLY A 85 9.98 -8.11 -6.21
C GLY A 85 10.31 -6.66 -6.61
N ALA A 86 9.32 -5.76 -6.67
CA ALA A 86 9.57 -4.33 -6.83
C ALA A 86 10.27 -3.75 -5.59
N ASN A 87 11.13 -2.76 -5.80
CA ASN A 87 11.81 -2.06 -4.70
C ASN A 87 10.95 -0.90 -4.20
N ILE A 88 10.05 -1.19 -3.27
CA ILE A 88 9.10 -0.22 -2.70
C ILE A 88 9.45 0.02 -1.24
N GLN A 89 9.50 1.29 -0.84
CA GLN A 89 9.78 1.73 0.52
C GLN A 89 8.74 2.77 0.93
N ASP A 90 7.94 2.46 1.95
CA ASP A 90 7.05 3.44 2.55
C ASP A 90 7.88 4.45 3.35
N ARG A 91 7.76 5.72 2.97
CA ARG A 91 8.42 6.87 3.57
C ARG A 91 7.42 7.83 4.22
N THR A 92 6.17 7.40 4.35
CA THR A 92 5.15 8.19 5.04
C THR A 92 5.60 8.48 6.46
N PRO A 93 5.75 9.74 6.87
CA PRO A 93 6.35 10.10 8.16
C PRO A 93 5.45 9.75 9.35
N CYS A 94 4.23 9.36 9.10
CA CYS A 94 3.25 9.03 10.12
C CYS A 94 2.21 8.04 9.60
N VAL A 95 1.56 7.31 10.51
CA VAL A 95 0.53 6.33 10.13
C VAL A 95 -0.73 7.07 9.66
N LYS A 96 -1.13 6.79 8.43
CA LYS A 96 -2.39 7.24 7.84
C LYS A 96 -3.21 6.02 7.42
N GLU A 97 -4.50 6.05 7.71
CA GLU A 97 -5.44 5.03 7.23
C GLU A 97 -6.09 5.55 5.96
N SER A 98 -5.65 5.04 4.82
CA SER A 98 -6.32 5.30 3.56
C SER A 98 -7.65 4.56 3.47
N ALA A 99 -8.67 5.23 2.95
CA ALA A 99 -9.89 4.57 2.52
C ALA A 99 -9.56 3.48 1.49
N PRO A 100 -10.33 2.38 1.43
CA PRO A 100 -10.01 1.25 0.54
C PRO A 100 -9.84 1.65 -0.93
N GLU A 101 -10.64 2.58 -1.42
CA GLU A 101 -10.57 3.12 -2.78
C GLU A 101 -9.27 3.89 -3.03
N ASN A 102 -8.83 4.70 -2.06
CA ASN A 102 -7.59 5.46 -2.16
C ASN A 102 -6.37 4.54 -2.10
N ALA A 103 -6.40 3.52 -1.24
CA ALA A 103 -5.36 2.49 -1.19
C ALA A 103 -5.32 1.65 -2.48
N ALA A 104 -6.46 1.36 -3.09
CA ALA A 104 -6.52 0.70 -4.39
C ALA A 104 -5.92 1.58 -5.49
N HIS A 105 -6.21 2.90 -5.48
CA HIS A 105 -5.66 3.86 -6.42
C HIS A 105 -4.14 3.96 -6.30
N GLY A 106 -3.60 4.24 -5.10
CA GLY A 106 -2.15 4.32 -4.87
C GLY A 106 -1.42 3.02 -5.24
N THR A 107 -2.04 1.86 -4.96
CA THR A 107 -1.49 0.55 -5.35
C THR A 107 -1.46 0.39 -6.87
N THR A 108 -2.51 0.84 -7.59
CA THR A 108 -2.56 0.80 -9.06
C THR A 108 -1.50 1.71 -9.68
N VAL A 109 -1.32 2.92 -9.14
CA VAL A 109 -0.25 3.82 -9.58
C VAL A 109 1.12 3.18 -9.39
N ALA A 110 1.37 2.54 -8.24
CA ALA A 110 2.62 1.82 -7.99
C ALA A 110 2.85 0.68 -9.00
N GLN A 111 1.79 -0.06 -9.38
CA GLN A 111 1.89 -1.11 -10.42
C GLN A 111 2.32 -0.53 -11.76
N ILE A 112 1.70 0.57 -12.20
CA ILE A 112 2.05 1.24 -13.46
C ILE A 112 3.50 1.70 -13.45
N LEU A 113 4.00 2.16 -12.30
CA LEU A 113 5.36 2.67 -12.19
C LEU A 113 6.40 1.56 -12.13
N VAL A 114 6.25 0.58 -11.23
CA VAL A 114 7.35 -0.33 -10.85
C VAL A 114 6.99 -1.81 -10.87
N SER A 115 5.85 -2.23 -11.45
CA SER A 115 5.60 -3.66 -11.61
C SER A 115 6.77 -4.30 -12.38
N PRO A 116 7.37 -5.40 -11.86
CA PRO A 116 8.47 -6.08 -12.55
C PRO A 116 8.08 -6.59 -13.94
N GLU A 117 6.79 -6.85 -14.18
CA GLU A 117 6.32 -7.39 -15.45
C GLU A 117 5.92 -6.29 -16.45
N PHE A 118 5.26 -5.25 -15.99
CA PHE A 118 4.64 -4.24 -16.87
C PHE A 118 4.83 -2.79 -16.42
N GLY A 119 5.59 -2.54 -15.36
CA GLY A 119 5.91 -1.19 -14.90
C GLY A 119 6.68 -0.39 -15.95
N VAL A 120 6.52 0.94 -15.91
CA VAL A 120 7.26 1.85 -16.79
C VAL A 120 8.75 1.83 -16.45
N ALA A 121 9.08 1.73 -15.16
CA ALA A 121 10.43 1.73 -14.62
C ALA A 121 10.62 0.59 -13.60
N PRO A 122 10.63 -0.69 -14.04
CA PRO A 122 10.56 -1.85 -13.16
C PRO A 122 11.76 -1.99 -12.21
N ASP A 123 12.91 -1.41 -12.52
CA ASP A 123 14.11 -1.44 -11.69
C ASP A 123 14.35 -0.16 -10.88
N ALA A 124 13.39 0.78 -10.90
CA ALA A 124 13.47 1.99 -10.09
C ALA A 124 13.22 1.68 -8.60
N THR A 125 13.69 2.55 -7.72
CA THR A 125 13.27 2.58 -6.33
C THR A 125 12.00 3.43 -6.23
N LEU A 126 10.94 2.88 -5.63
CA LEU A 126 9.71 3.62 -5.38
C LEU A 126 9.62 3.99 -3.90
N TYR A 127 9.62 5.27 -3.59
CA TYR A 127 9.25 5.81 -2.29
C TYR A 127 7.77 6.17 -2.30
N THR A 128 7.02 5.71 -1.30
CA THR A 128 5.59 6.02 -1.19
C THR A 128 5.35 6.96 -0.04
N TYR A 129 4.54 7.98 -0.29
CA TYR A 129 4.10 8.96 0.67
C TYR A 129 2.59 9.03 0.63
N THR A 130 1.94 8.56 1.68
CA THR A 130 0.49 8.61 1.76
C THR A 130 0.04 10.03 2.06
N ILE A 131 -0.67 10.65 1.11
CA ILE A 131 -1.32 11.95 1.31
C ILE A 131 -2.75 11.75 1.82
N PRO A 132 -3.31 12.68 2.60
CA PRO A 132 -4.72 12.62 2.98
C PRO A 132 -5.58 12.91 1.75
N LEU A 133 -6.40 11.94 1.38
CA LEU A 133 -7.40 12.06 0.33
C LEU A 133 -8.81 12.03 0.94
N TYR A 134 -9.81 12.41 0.16
CA TYR A 134 -11.18 12.38 0.64
C TYR A 134 -11.56 10.99 1.19
N GLY A 135 -12.12 10.96 2.39
CA GLY A 135 -12.48 9.72 3.10
C GLY A 135 -11.37 9.11 3.95
N ASP A 136 -10.13 9.57 3.84
CA ASP A 136 -9.01 9.11 4.65
C ASP A 136 -9.10 9.60 6.10
N LYS A 137 -8.55 8.81 7.02
CA LYS A 137 -8.36 9.20 8.41
C LYS A 137 -6.88 9.48 8.65
N SER A 138 -6.57 10.70 9.02
CA SER A 138 -5.22 11.09 9.39
C SER A 138 -5.16 11.53 10.85
N ASN A 139 -4.28 10.90 11.62
CA ASN A 139 -3.93 11.36 12.97
C ASN A 139 -2.56 12.07 12.97
N CYS A 140 -2.11 12.48 11.81
CA CYS A 140 -0.79 12.96 11.58
C CYS A 140 -0.78 14.49 11.57
N THR A 141 -0.20 15.07 12.58
CA THR A 141 0.28 16.44 12.53
C THR A 141 1.78 16.40 12.33
N LEU A 142 2.26 16.71 11.14
CA LEU A 142 3.68 16.98 10.95
C LEU A 142 4.02 18.26 11.69
N SER A 143 4.63 18.11 12.88
CA SER A 143 4.95 19.24 13.75
C SER A 143 6.04 20.10 13.11
N GLY A 144 5.76 21.34 12.93
CA GLY A 144 6.71 22.35 12.46
C GLY A 144 6.11 23.39 11.52
N TRP A 145 4.93 23.13 10.99
CA TRP A 145 4.19 24.09 10.17
C TRP A 145 2.97 24.60 10.92
N THR A 146 2.73 25.90 10.82
CA THR A 146 1.59 26.59 11.46
C THR A 146 0.32 26.46 10.61
N GLY A 147 0.26 25.52 9.69
CA GLY A 147 -0.86 25.28 8.78
C GLY A 147 -1.87 24.32 9.37
N GLU A 148 -3.11 24.53 9.04
CA GLU A 148 -4.23 23.65 9.33
C GLU A 148 -3.92 22.25 8.75
N ALA A 149 -4.28 21.19 9.46
CA ALA A 149 -3.92 19.79 9.19
C ALA A 149 -4.46 19.22 7.85
N GLU A 150 -5.01 20.04 6.99
CA GLU A 150 -5.68 19.61 5.77
C GLU A 150 -4.73 19.46 4.56
N ASN A 151 -3.48 19.96 4.65
CA ASN A 151 -2.59 19.89 3.49
C ASN A 151 -1.13 19.59 3.85
N ASP A 152 -0.83 18.31 4.04
CA ASP A 152 0.54 17.83 4.25
C ASP A 152 1.35 17.73 2.92
N THR A 153 0.72 17.94 1.78
CA THR A 153 1.35 17.71 0.46
C THR A 153 2.65 18.51 0.26
N PRO A 154 2.72 19.81 0.56
CA PRO A 154 3.98 20.55 0.46
C PRO A 154 5.11 19.97 1.30
N LEU A 155 4.80 19.52 2.53
CA LEU A 155 5.77 18.88 3.42
C LEU A 155 6.26 17.55 2.89
N LEU A 156 5.37 16.76 2.29
CA LEU A 156 5.73 15.47 1.70
C LEU A 156 6.56 15.65 0.41
N ILE A 157 6.33 16.70 -0.37
CA ILE A 157 7.21 17.08 -1.49
C ILE A 157 8.61 17.42 -0.95
N GLU A 158 8.70 18.26 0.07
CA GLU A 158 9.97 18.60 0.73
C GLU A 158 10.68 17.35 1.29
N GLN A 159 9.92 16.44 1.90
CA GLN A 159 10.45 15.18 2.39
C GLN A 159 10.98 14.31 1.24
N ALA A 160 10.23 14.17 0.16
CA ALA A 160 10.66 13.40 -1.02
C ALA A 160 11.96 13.94 -1.62
N ILE A 161 12.12 15.27 -1.69
CA ILE A 161 13.36 15.91 -2.12
C ILE A 161 14.49 15.55 -1.16
N ASN A 162 14.28 15.68 0.15
CA ASN A 162 15.28 15.36 1.18
C ASN A 162 15.69 13.88 1.16
N ASP A 163 14.76 12.98 0.83
CA ASP A 163 15.00 11.55 0.72
C ASP A 163 15.72 11.17 -0.60
N GLY A 164 15.96 12.14 -1.49
CA GLY A 164 16.71 11.95 -2.72
C GLY A 164 15.88 11.44 -3.89
N ALA A 165 14.61 11.81 -3.98
CA ALA A 165 13.81 11.52 -5.15
C ALA A 165 14.31 12.27 -6.40
N ASP A 166 14.44 11.58 -7.52
CA ASP A 166 14.72 12.16 -8.82
C ASP A 166 13.43 12.64 -9.51
N ILE A 167 12.34 11.94 -9.23
CA ILE A 167 11.01 12.20 -9.80
C ILE A 167 9.98 12.16 -8.69
N ILE A 168 9.09 13.13 -8.64
CA ILE A 168 7.92 13.15 -7.77
C ILE A 168 6.68 13.05 -8.65
N THR A 169 5.79 12.09 -8.39
CA THR A 169 4.51 11.96 -9.09
C THR A 169 3.34 12.10 -8.12
N ILE A 170 2.35 12.88 -8.51
CA ILE A 170 1.15 13.17 -7.75
C ILE A 170 -0.04 12.88 -8.67
N SER A 171 -0.66 11.71 -8.48
CA SER A 171 -1.73 11.22 -9.37
C SER A 171 -3.13 11.48 -8.82
N SER A 172 -3.25 12.36 -7.85
CA SER A 172 -4.50 12.78 -7.23
C SER A 172 -4.67 14.28 -7.34
N ASN A 173 -5.93 14.72 -7.39
CA ASN A 173 -6.24 16.14 -7.31
C ASN A 173 -6.08 16.60 -5.88
N PHE A 174 -5.49 17.75 -5.70
CA PHE A 174 -5.48 18.47 -4.44
C PHE A 174 -5.64 19.95 -4.74
N ASP A 175 -6.59 20.54 -4.05
CA ASP A 175 -6.85 21.98 -4.18
C ASP A 175 -5.94 22.73 -3.19
N ASP A 176 -4.69 22.92 -3.58
CA ASP A 176 -3.72 23.68 -2.79
C ASP A 176 -3.12 24.79 -3.64
N ASN A 177 -3.46 26.01 -3.29
CA ASN A 177 -2.87 27.23 -3.87
C ASN A 177 -1.99 27.98 -2.84
N SER A 178 -1.48 27.24 -1.83
CA SER A 178 -0.70 27.82 -0.75
C SER A 178 0.65 28.35 -1.22
N ILE A 179 1.22 29.25 -0.44
CA ILE A 179 2.58 29.72 -0.65
C ILE A 179 3.60 28.58 -0.42
N ASP A 180 3.24 27.64 0.43
CA ASP A 180 4.09 26.52 0.82
C ASP A 180 4.25 25.52 -0.32
N LEU A 181 3.16 25.22 -1.04
CA LEU A 181 3.24 24.41 -2.27
C LEU A 181 4.15 25.07 -3.31
N ARG A 182 4.00 26.38 -3.49
CA ARG A 182 4.86 27.11 -4.46
C ARG A 182 6.32 27.06 -4.08
N TRP A 183 6.66 27.13 -2.80
CA TRP A 183 8.04 26.99 -2.33
C TRP A 183 8.57 25.58 -2.51
N ALA A 184 7.77 24.55 -2.18
CA ALA A 184 8.16 23.16 -2.39
C ALA A 184 8.41 22.86 -3.89
N MET A 185 7.56 23.36 -4.77
CA MET A 185 7.72 23.22 -6.22
C MET A 185 8.94 23.98 -6.74
N ALA A 186 9.17 25.21 -6.24
CA ALA A 186 10.34 25.99 -6.62
C ALA A 186 11.64 25.30 -6.16
N ARG A 187 11.64 24.68 -5.00
CA ARG A 187 12.76 23.89 -4.49
C ARG A 187 13.02 22.65 -5.35
N ALA A 188 11.97 21.87 -5.66
CA ALA A 188 12.09 20.73 -6.56
C ALA A 188 12.78 21.10 -7.87
N LEU A 189 12.32 22.21 -8.50
CA LEU A 189 12.91 22.73 -9.72
C LEU A 189 14.38 23.14 -9.53
N ALA A 190 14.70 23.81 -8.44
CA ALA A 190 16.07 24.27 -8.14
C ALA A 190 17.05 23.11 -7.92
N GLU A 191 16.58 22.01 -7.36
CA GLU A 191 17.36 20.79 -7.11
C GLU A 191 17.33 19.79 -8.29
N GLY A 192 16.63 20.12 -9.38
CA GLY A 192 16.55 19.29 -10.59
C GLY A 192 15.61 18.11 -10.46
N VAL A 193 14.72 18.10 -9.47
CA VAL A 193 13.71 17.06 -9.29
C VAL A 193 12.56 17.30 -10.26
N ILE A 194 12.19 16.27 -11.00
CA ILE A 194 11.06 16.32 -11.95
C ILE A 194 9.76 16.11 -11.18
N VAL A 195 8.81 17.03 -11.31
CA VAL A 195 7.47 16.86 -10.73
C VAL A 195 6.45 16.63 -11.83
N VAL A 196 5.68 15.54 -11.69
CA VAL A 196 4.60 15.15 -12.59
C VAL A 196 3.30 15.16 -11.79
N ALA A 197 2.33 15.95 -12.18
CA ALA A 197 1.04 16.06 -11.50
C ALA A 197 -0.11 15.72 -12.46
N ALA A 198 -1.20 15.17 -11.91
CA ALA A 198 -2.44 14.97 -12.63
C ALA A 198 -3.07 16.34 -12.96
N MET A 199 -3.73 16.43 -14.11
CA MET A 199 -4.50 17.59 -14.53
C MET A 199 -5.99 17.51 -14.14
N GLY A 200 -6.39 16.50 -13.38
CA GLY A 200 -7.78 16.20 -13.07
C GLY A 200 -8.43 15.25 -14.08
N ASN A 201 -9.66 14.87 -13.79
CA ASN A 201 -10.48 14.03 -14.64
C ASN A 201 -11.65 14.89 -15.17
N GLU A 202 -11.88 14.88 -16.47
CA GLU A 202 -13.14 15.43 -16.99
C GLU A 202 -14.28 14.53 -16.52
N THR A 203 -15.09 15.02 -15.59
CA THR A 203 -16.35 14.38 -15.25
C THR A 203 -17.46 15.10 -15.99
N THR A 204 -18.32 14.35 -16.68
CA THR A 204 -19.50 14.91 -17.37
C THR A 204 -20.55 15.45 -16.38
N GLU A 205 -20.32 15.32 -15.09
CA GLU A 205 -21.25 15.69 -14.01
C GLU A 205 -20.93 17.03 -13.34
N ASP A 206 -19.70 17.54 -13.50
CA ASP A 206 -19.35 18.88 -13.00
C ASP A 206 -18.56 19.67 -14.05
N PRO A 207 -19.23 20.52 -14.82
CA PRO A 207 -18.58 21.37 -15.82
C PRO A 207 -17.69 22.46 -15.21
N ASP A 208 -17.70 22.68 -13.90
CA ASP A 208 -16.85 23.64 -13.21
C ASP A 208 -15.55 22.99 -12.65
N ASP A 209 -15.40 21.64 -12.72
CA ASP A 209 -14.18 20.95 -12.38
C ASP A 209 -13.12 20.97 -13.52
N SER A 210 -13.35 21.80 -14.50
CA SER A 210 -12.35 22.16 -15.50
C SER A 210 -11.43 23.25 -14.93
N LEU A 211 -10.21 22.92 -14.65
CA LEU A 211 -9.04 23.76 -14.33
C LEU A 211 -9.26 25.27 -14.28
#